data_4da758f3edba9dcc567a8f92f90d2383
#
_entry.id   4da758f3edba9dcc567a8f92f90d2383
#
_cell.length_a   1.000
_cell.length_b   1.000
_cell.length_c   1.000
_cell.angle_alpha   90.00
_cell.angle_beta   90.00
_cell.angle_gamma   90.00
#
_symmetry.space_group_name_H-M   'P 1'
#
loop_
_entity.id
_entity.type
_entity.pdbx_description
1 polymer ?
#
loop_
_entity_poly.entity_id
_entity_poly.type
_entity_poly.pdbx_seq_one_letter_code
_entity_poly.pdbx_strand_id
1 'polypeptide(L)'
;MLRPAGDSGITLRRRSPAQSLALNAAVRANLDHLRPWLEWAAEAPTAARTAELTEAGAAAWDAGTDFIYLVGLDAEPGRVIGSFGLHRRIGPGALEIGYWVGTDHVGRGIATTAARALTAAAFALPGVHRVEIHCDPANTASAAVARRLDFRLDREVDAPVRAPGETGRKQIWVQERRPTP
;
A
#
# COMPACT_ATOMS: atom_id res chain seq x y z
N MET A 1 2.21 7.06 -14.03
CA MET A 1 3.46 6.93 -13.26
C MET A 1 3.47 8.06 -12.24
N LEU A 2 3.68 7.73 -10.97
CA LEU A 2 3.80 8.70 -9.88
C LEU A 2 5.26 8.69 -9.41
N ARG A 3 5.90 9.86 -9.35
CA ARG A 3 7.23 10.01 -8.78
C ARG A 3 7.13 10.76 -7.45
N PRO A 4 7.70 10.24 -6.38
CA PRO A 4 7.83 11.00 -5.14
C PRO A 4 8.64 12.28 -5.37
N ALA A 5 8.40 13.30 -4.54
CA ALA A 5 9.16 14.54 -4.62
C ALA A 5 10.65 14.32 -4.27
N GLY A 6 11.54 15.01 -4.99
CA GLY A 6 12.98 14.86 -4.84
C GLY A 6 13.54 13.61 -5.55
N ASP A 7 14.86 13.43 -5.46
CA ASP A 7 15.55 12.23 -5.96
C ASP A 7 15.43 11.10 -4.94
N SER A 8 14.30 10.41 -4.98
CA SER A 8 13.98 9.34 -4.02
C SER A 8 14.53 7.98 -4.43
N GLY A 9 15.05 7.85 -5.65
CA GLY A 9 15.52 6.58 -6.22
C GLY A 9 14.44 5.54 -6.45
N ILE A 10 13.15 5.89 -6.26
CA ILE A 10 12.02 4.98 -6.47
C ILE A 10 10.98 5.54 -7.43
N THR A 11 10.34 4.65 -8.15
CA THR A 11 9.21 4.95 -9.04
C THR A 11 8.01 4.12 -8.65
N LEU A 12 6.83 4.75 -8.61
CA LEU A 12 5.54 4.08 -8.47
C LEU A 12 4.88 4.04 -9.86
N ARG A 13 4.63 2.83 -10.36
CA ARG A 13 3.99 2.60 -11.66
C ARG A 13 2.60 2.01 -11.43
N ARG A 14 1.59 2.49 -12.16
CA ARG A 14 0.28 1.83 -12.19
C ARG A 14 0.49 0.34 -12.43
N ARG A 15 -0.11 -0.51 -11.59
CA ARG A 15 -0.11 -1.96 -11.79
C ARG A 15 -0.81 -2.30 -13.11
N SER A 16 -0.17 -3.11 -13.93
CA SER A 16 -0.70 -3.55 -15.22
C SER A 16 -0.45 -5.05 -15.44
N PRO A 17 -1.22 -5.71 -16.30
CA PRO A 17 -1.04 -7.14 -16.62
C PRO A 17 0.37 -7.51 -17.06
N ALA A 18 1.06 -6.61 -17.78
CA ALA A 18 2.45 -6.83 -18.23
C ALA A 18 3.45 -7.05 -17.07
N GLN A 19 3.10 -6.67 -15.85
CA GLN A 19 3.96 -6.79 -14.66
C GLN A 19 3.60 -7.99 -13.79
N SER A 20 2.62 -8.82 -14.18
CA SER A 20 2.09 -9.91 -13.35
C SER A 20 3.16 -10.92 -12.92
N LEU A 21 4.06 -11.30 -13.82
CA LEU A 21 5.16 -12.24 -13.49
C LEU A 21 6.17 -11.65 -12.50
N ALA A 22 6.56 -10.38 -12.71
CA ALA A 22 7.48 -9.70 -11.79
C ALA A 22 6.85 -9.51 -10.41
N LEU A 23 5.54 -9.17 -10.35
CA LEU A 23 4.80 -9.10 -9.09
C LEU A 23 4.70 -10.46 -8.41
N ASN A 24 4.36 -11.53 -9.17
CA ASN A 24 4.29 -12.89 -8.62
C ASN A 24 5.62 -13.31 -8.01
N ALA A 25 6.74 -13.11 -8.72
CA ALA A 25 8.07 -13.41 -8.22
C ALA A 25 8.40 -12.64 -6.93
N ALA A 26 8.08 -11.32 -6.91
CA ALA A 26 8.32 -10.48 -5.74
C ALA A 26 7.48 -10.93 -4.53
N VAL A 27 6.21 -11.27 -4.70
CA VAL A 27 5.36 -11.77 -3.61
C VAL A 27 5.90 -13.09 -3.07
N ARG A 28 6.21 -14.05 -3.95
CA ARG A 28 6.72 -15.37 -3.55
C ARG A 28 8.04 -15.29 -2.79
N ALA A 29 8.94 -14.40 -3.21
CA ALA A 29 10.22 -14.18 -2.52
C ALA A 29 10.07 -13.53 -1.13
N ASN A 30 8.91 -12.97 -0.81
CA ASN A 30 8.68 -12.23 0.44
C ASN A 30 7.58 -12.85 1.31
N LEU A 31 7.11 -14.06 1.04
CA LEU A 31 5.95 -14.65 1.73
C LEU A 31 6.12 -14.69 3.26
N ASP A 32 7.27 -15.10 3.76
CA ASP A 32 7.49 -15.22 5.20
C ASP A 32 7.45 -13.85 5.91
N HIS A 33 7.82 -12.79 5.20
CA HIS A 33 7.72 -11.42 5.67
C HIS A 33 6.29 -10.87 5.61
N LEU A 34 5.49 -11.31 4.62
CA LEU A 34 4.13 -10.81 4.36
C LEU A 34 3.07 -11.56 5.18
N ARG A 35 3.21 -12.86 5.36
CA ARG A 35 2.26 -13.74 6.06
C ARG A 35 1.81 -13.25 7.44
N PRO A 36 2.67 -12.69 8.28
CA PRO A 36 2.25 -12.21 9.59
C PRO A 36 1.16 -11.14 9.54
N TRP A 37 1.07 -10.37 8.46
CA TRP A 37 0.26 -9.16 8.39
C TRP A 37 -0.78 -9.13 7.26
N LEU A 38 -0.68 -10.05 6.29
CA LEU A 38 -1.48 -10.02 5.07
C LEU A 38 -2.15 -11.37 4.83
N GLU A 39 -3.45 -11.45 5.09
CA GLU A 39 -4.28 -12.66 4.90
C GLU A 39 -4.05 -13.31 3.53
N TRP A 40 -3.98 -12.52 2.47
CA TRP A 40 -3.81 -13.00 1.10
C TRP A 40 -2.43 -13.63 0.84
N ALA A 41 -1.46 -13.44 1.73
CA ALA A 41 -0.12 -14.04 1.65
C ALA A 41 -0.02 -15.38 2.40
N ALA A 42 -1.11 -15.92 2.93
CA ALA A 42 -1.15 -17.21 3.62
C ALA A 42 -0.57 -18.33 2.73
N GLU A 43 -0.90 -18.31 1.44
CA GLU A 43 -0.37 -19.22 0.45
C GLU A 43 0.37 -18.51 -0.68
N ALA A 44 1.33 -19.22 -1.29
CA ALA A 44 2.08 -18.69 -2.42
C ALA A 44 1.13 -18.59 -3.65
N PRO A 45 0.93 -17.39 -4.21
CA PRO A 45 0.05 -17.25 -5.36
C PRO A 45 0.67 -17.90 -6.59
N THR A 46 -0.18 -18.55 -7.42
CA THR A 46 0.22 -19.00 -8.75
C THR A 46 0.39 -17.80 -9.70
N ALA A 47 1.15 -17.99 -10.78
CA ALA A 47 1.29 -16.96 -11.81
C ALA A 47 -0.08 -16.62 -12.45
N ALA A 48 -0.93 -17.61 -12.68
CA ALA A 48 -2.28 -17.41 -13.20
C ALA A 48 -3.14 -16.56 -12.25
N ARG A 49 -3.13 -16.87 -10.94
CA ARG A 49 -3.87 -16.09 -9.96
C ARG A 49 -3.38 -14.64 -9.87
N THR A 50 -2.07 -14.42 -9.97
CA THR A 50 -1.50 -13.07 -9.97
C THR A 50 -1.91 -12.29 -11.23
N ALA A 51 -1.97 -12.96 -12.39
CA ALA A 51 -2.43 -12.33 -13.63
C ALA A 51 -3.90 -11.90 -13.52
N GLU A 52 -4.80 -12.78 -13.07
CA GLU A 52 -6.22 -12.46 -12.81
C GLU A 52 -6.38 -11.25 -11.88
N LEU A 53 -5.68 -11.25 -10.74
CA LEU A 53 -5.72 -10.14 -9.78
C LEU A 53 -5.16 -8.83 -10.37
N THR A 54 -4.22 -8.93 -11.30
CA THR A 54 -3.64 -7.77 -11.96
C THR A 54 -4.60 -7.18 -12.99
N GLU A 55 -5.31 -8.03 -13.74
CA GLU A 55 -6.37 -7.62 -14.66
C GLU A 55 -7.54 -6.98 -13.91
N ALA A 56 -8.04 -7.63 -12.85
CA ALA A 56 -9.08 -7.07 -12.00
C ALA A 56 -8.68 -5.70 -11.41
N GLY A 57 -7.42 -5.56 -10.99
CA GLY A 57 -6.89 -4.31 -10.50
C GLY A 57 -6.77 -3.22 -11.57
N ALA A 58 -6.52 -3.58 -12.82
CA ALA A 58 -6.54 -2.62 -13.93
C ALA A 58 -7.97 -2.11 -14.19
N ALA A 59 -8.95 -3.01 -14.18
CA ALA A 59 -10.36 -2.65 -14.30
C ALA A 59 -10.85 -1.76 -13.13
N ALA A 60 -10.45 -2.08 -11.90
CA ALA A 60 -10.79 -1.27 -10.73
C ALA A 60 -10.17 0.13 -10.79
N TRP A 61 -8.96 0.24 -11.35
CA TRP A 61 -8.33 1.54 -11.60
C TRP A 61 -9.17 2.39 -12.58
N ASP A 62 -9.57 1.80 -13.70
CA ASP A 62 -10.35 2.49 -14.72
C ASP A 62 -11.76 2.87 -14.21
N ALA A 63 -12.32 2.06 -13.30
CA ALA A 63 -13.56 2.36 -12.59
C ALA A 63 -13.38 3.40 -11.45
N GLY A 64 -12.14 3.79 -11.11
CA GLY A 64 -11.84 4.75 -10.05
C GLY A 64 -12.08 4.25 -8.62
N THR A 65 -12.12 2.93 -8.42
CA THR A 65 -12.36 2.30 -7.10
C THR A 65 -11.09 1.96 -6.35
N ASP A 66 -10.04 1.51 -7.08
CA ASP A 66 -8.76 1.15 -6.52
C ASP A 66 -7.61 1.64 -7.41
N PHE A 67 -6.62 2.28 -6.82
CA PHE A 67 -5.45 2.79 -7.54
C PHE A 67 -4.19 2.09 -7.02
N ILE A 68 -3.81 0.98 -7.65
CA ILE A 68 -2.69 0.15 -7.18
C ILE A 68 -1.45 0.44 -8.01
N TYR A 69 -0.36 0.71 -7.30
CA TYR A 69 0.98 0.97 -7.85
C TYR A 69 1.93 -0.15 -7.45
N LEU A 70 2.83 -0.49 -8.36
CA LEU A 70 4.03 -1.26 -8.06
C LEU A 70 5.20 -0.31 -7.85
N VAL A 71 6.01 -0.60 -6.84
CA VAL A 71 7.21 0.16 -6.52
C VAL A 71 8.42 -0.56 -7.09
N GLY A 72 9.28 0.20 -7.77
CA GLY A 72 10.58 -0.25 -8.25
C GLY A 72 11.67 0.76 -7.91
N LEU A 73 12.92 0.32 -7.96
CA LEU A 73 14.08 1.21 -7.91
C LEU A 73 14.35 1.77 -9.31
N ASP A 74 14.73 3.03 -9.39
CA ASP A 74 15.11 3.65 -10.68
C ASP A 74 16.36 2.98 -11.27
N ALA A 75 17.26 2.49 -10.41
CA ALA A 75 18.47 1.75 -10.80
C ALA A 75 18.19 0.32 -11.28
N GLU A 76 17.02 -0.27 -10.99
CA GLU A 76 16.66 -1.64 -11.36
C GLU A 76 15.32 -1.68 -12.11
N PRO A 77 15.29 -1.21 -13.37
CA PRO A 77 14.05 -1.16 -14.15
C PRO A 77 13.39 -2.53 -14.29
N GLY A 78 12.08 -2.60 -14.00
CA GLY A 78 11.29 -3.84 -14.11
C GLY A 78 11.25 -4.70 -12.87
N ARG A 79 12.14 -4.52 -11.90
CA ARG A 79 12.06 -5.21 -10.61
C ARG A 79 10.97 -4.59 -9.74
N VAL A 80 10.09 -5.44 -9.20
CA VAL A 80 9.08 -5.06 -8.24
C VAL A 80 9.64 -5.28 -6.83
N ILE A 81 9.66 -4.24 -6.01
CA ILE A 81 10.14 -4.29 -4.63
C ILE A 81 9.05 -4.04 -3.60
N GLY A 82 7.84 -3.76 -4.04
CA GLY A 82 6.67 -3.51 -3.19
C GLY A 82 5.44 -3.13 -3.98
N SER A 83 4.32 -3.00 -3.28
CA SER A 83 3.06 -2.54 -3.85
C SER A 83 2.35 -1.61 -2.88
N PHE A 84 1.72 -0.57 -3.42
CA PHE A 84 0.94 0.41 -2.69
C PHE A 84 -0.40 0.63 -3.38
N GLY A 85 -1.48 0.73 -2.60
CA GLY A 85 -2.81 0.97 -3.13
C GLY A 85 -3.52 2.10 -2.42
N LEU A 86 -4.37 2.83 -3.16
CA LEU A 86 -5.40 3.72 -2.63
C LEU A 86 -6.75 3.05 -2.88
N HIS A 87 -7.47 2.74 -1.81
CA HIS A 87 -8.69 1.94 -1.83
C HIS A 87 -9.90 2.76 -1.38
N ARG A 88 -10.97 2.81 -2.20
CA ARG A 88 -12.26 3.45 -1.85
C ARG A 88 -13.18 2.50 -1.07
N ARG A 89 -12.74 1.97 0.06
CA ARG A 89 -13.48 0.97 0.85
C ARG A 89 -13.87 1.41 2.25
N ILE A 90 -13.54 2.66 2.61
CA ILE A 90 -13.75 3.19 3.98
C ILE A 90 -14.80 4.31 4.04
N GLY A 91 -15.58 4.48 2.98
CA GLY A 91 -16.66 5.44 2.90
C GLY A 91 -16.40 6.62 1.95
N PRO A 92 -17.41 7.48 1.75
CA PRO A 92 -17.31 8.62 0.85
C PRO A 92 -16.24 9.62 1.26
N GLY A 93 -15.52 10.15 0.28
CA GLY A 93 -14.50 11.18 0.50
C GLY A 93 -13.22 10.70 1.19
N ALA A 94 -13.09 9.41 1.44
CA ALA A 94 -11.94 8.82 2.11
C ALA A 94 -11.28 7.73 1.27
N LEU A 95 -9.95 7.59 1.42
CA LEU A 95 -9.15 6.53 0.80
C LEU A 95 -8.25 5.88 1.85
N GLU A 96 -8.17 4.55 1.80
CA GLU A 96 -7.22 3.80 2.61
C GLU A 96 -5.94 3.52 1.82
N ILE A 97 -4.78 3.74 2.43
CA ILE A 97 -3.49 3.31 1.89
C ILE A 97 -3.17 1.92 2.44
N GLY A 98 -3.14 0.92 1.55
CA GLY A 98 -2.59 -0.40 1.84
C GLY A 98 -1.26 -0.60 1.13
N TYR A 99 -0.29 -1.27 1.76
CA TYR A 99 1.04 -1.44 1.16
C TYR A 99 1.84 -2.59 1.75
N TRP A 100 2.85 -2.99 0.99
CA TRP A 100 3.96 -3.81 1.45
C TRP A 100 5.26 -3.44 0.72
N VAL A 101 6.39 -3.70 1.37
CA VAL A 101 7.75 -3.54 0.84
C VAL A 101 8.51 -4.83 1.11
N GLY A 102 9.28 -5.30 0.14
CA GLY A 102 10.08 -6.52 0.25
C GLY A 102 11.15 -6.42 1.33
N THR A 103 11.49 -7.54 1.94
CA THR A 103 12.39 -7.68 3.10
C THR A 103 13.72 -6.97 2.89
N ASP A 104 14.35 -7.14 1.71
CA ASP A 104 15.64 -6.52 1.40
C ASP A 104 15.60 -4.99 1.30
N HIS A 105 14.42 -4.42 1.32
CA HIS A 105 14.17 -3.00 1.11
C HIS A 105 13.52 -2.28 2.31
N VAL A 106 13.23 -3.00 3.40
CA VAL A 106 12.72 -2.39 4.64
C VAL A 106 13.80 -1.52 5.31
N GLY A 107 13.38 -0.59 6.15
CA GLY A 107 14.31 0.30 6.85
C GLY A 107 14.95 1.41 6.01
N ARG A 108 14.73 1.42 4.69
CA ARG A 108 15.31 2.41 3.75
C ARG A 108 14.42 3.63 3.47
N GLY A 109 13.35 3.82 4.24
CA GLY A 109 12.42 4.94 4.05
C GLY A 109 11.45 4.80 2.86
N ILE A 110 11.53 3.72 2.08
CA ILE A 110 10.72 3.50 0.87
C ILE A 110 9.23 3.58 1.18
N ALA A 111 8.78 2.90 2.25
CA ALA A 111 7.37 2.90 2.64
C ALA A 111 6.89 4.33 2.97
N THR A 112 7.66 5.10 3.71
CA THR A 112 7.33 6.49 4.06
C THR A 112 7.29 7.38 2.81
N THR A 113 8.27 7.24 1.92
CA THR A 113 8.35 8.03 0.69
C THR A 113 7.19 7.73 -0.27
N ALA A 114 6.88 6.44 -0.47
CA ALA A 114 5.78 6.03 -1.32
C ALA A 114 4.42 6.43 -0.74
N ALA A 115 4.17 6.21 0.55
CA ALA A 115 2.92 6.59 1.21
C ALA A 115 2.71 8.10 1.21
N ARG A 116 3.77 8.91 1.37
CA ARG A 116 3.71 10.38 1.22
C ARG A 116 3.22 10.77 -0.18
N ALA A 117 3.79 10.17 -1.22
CA ALA A 117 3.41 10.45 -2.60
C ALA A 117 1.95 10.03 -2.87
N LEU A 118 1.52 8.88 -2.33
CA LEU A 118 0.12 8.44 -2.45
C LEU A 118 -0.84 9.36 -1.71
N THR A 119 -0.48 9.82 -0.51
CA THR A 119 -1.30 10.77 0.26
C THR A 119 -1.52 12.06 -0.52
N ALA A 120 -0.45 12.60 -1.12
CA ALA A 120 -0.56 13.79 -1.98
C ALA A 120 -1.43 13.52 -3.22
N ALA A 121 -1.26 12.37 -3.88
CA ALA A 121 -2.08 11.97 -5.02
C ALA A 121 -3.55 11.77 -4.63
N ALA A 122 -3.83 11.19 -3.47
CA ALA A 122 -5.18 11.02 -2.95
C ALA A 122 -5.89 12.37 -2.75
N PHE A 123 -5.21 13.32 -2.11
CA PHE A 123 -5.74 14.66 -1.91
C PHE A 123 -5.87 15.48 -3.20
N ALA A 124 -5.21 15.12 -4.28
CA ALA A 124 -5.43 15.73 -5.59
C ALA A 124 -6.72 15.24 -6.28
N LEU A 125 -7.28 14.11 -5.83
CA LEU A 125 -8.54 13.60 -6.38
C LEU A 125 -9.73 14.44 -5.90
N PRO A 126 -10.73 14.71 -6.78
CA PRO A 126 -11.95 15.42 -6.41
C PRO A 126 -12.71 14.70 -5.29
N GLY A 127 -13.18 15.46 -4.31
CA GLY A 127 -14.01 14.96 -3.23
C GLY A 127 -13.26 14.13 -2.17
N VAL A 128 -11.95 13.89 -2.30
CA VAL A 128 -11.16 13.22 -1.26
C VAL A 128 -10.68 14.26 -0.25
N HIS A 129 -11.07 14.07 1.00
CA HIS A 129 -10.69 14.95 2.11
C HIS A 129 -10.01 14.20 3.27
N ARG A 130 -9.98 12.85 3.22
CA ARG A 130 -9.43 12.00 4.27
C ARG A 130 -8.64 10.85 3.68
N VAL A 131 -7.48 10.56 4.26
CA VAL A 131 -6.64 9.39 3.95
C VAL A 131 -6.37 8.63 5.24
N GLU A 132 -6.49 7.31 5.18
CA GLU A 132 -6.27 6.44 6.32
C GLU A 132 -5.17 5.41 6.05
N ILE A 133 -4.46 5.02 7.11
CA ILE A 133 -3.61 3.82 7.16
C ILE A 133 -4.13 2.94 8.29
N HIS A 134 -4.46 1.71 7.97
CA HIS A 134 -4.94 0.73 8.94
C HIS A 134 -3.85 -0.30 9.20
N CYS A 135 -3.56 -0.58 10.47
CA CYS A 135 -2.61 -1.63 10.84
C CYS A 135 -2.96 -2.24 12.20
N ASP A 136 -2.51 -3.47 12.42
CA ASP A 136 -2.54 -4.06 13.75
C ASP A 136 -1.54 -3.33 14.67
N PRO A 137 -1.84 -3.13 15.98
CA PRO A 137 -0.91 -2.50 16.93
C PRO A 137 0.45 -3.22 17.02
N ALA A 138 0.49 -4.54 16.81
CA ALA A 138 1.73 -5.30 16.78
C ALA A 138 2.59 -5.02 15.54
N ASN A 139 1.99 -4.53 14.43
CA ASN A 139 2.72 -4.08 13.25
C ASN A 139 3.32 -2.68 13.46
N THR A 140 4.31 -2.61 14.36
CA THR A 140 4.97 -1.36 14.75
C THR A 140 5.64 -0.66 13.58
N ALA A 141 6.07 -1.42 12.57
CA ALA A 141 6.68 -0.88 11.35
C ALA A 141 5.66 -0.04 10.54
N SER A 142 4.43 -0.55 10.36
CA SER A 142 3.37 0.19 9.66
C SER A 142 2.93 1.42 10.46
N ALA A 143 2.73 1.28 11.78
CA ALA A 143 2.43 2.40 12.66
C ALA A 143 3.51 3.50 12.63
N ALA A 144 4.79 3.11 12.49
CA ALA A 144 5.89 4.07 12.38
C ALA A 144 5.85 4.86 11.05
N VAL A 145 5.38 4.26 9.95
CA VAL A 145 5.17 4.99 8.68
C VAL A 145 4.10 6.05 8.86
N ALA A 146 2.95 5.70 9.45
CA ALA A 146 1.87 6.63 9.70
C ALA A 146 2.34 7.82 10.55
N ARG A 147 3.04 7.57 11.67
CA ARG A 147 3.59 8.63 12.53
C ARG A 147 4.56 9.57 11.79
N ARG A 148 5.47 9.03 10.98
CA ARG A 148 6.44 9.84 10.21
C ARG A 148 5.81 10.72 9.14
N LEU A 149 4.59 10.43 8.78
CA LEU A 149 3.78 11.18 7.80
C LEU A 149 2.75 12.09 8.47
N ASP A 150 2.84 12.28 9.80
CA ASP A 150 1.93 13.11 10.59
C ASP A 150 0.46 12.64 10.52
N PHE A 151 0.23 11.33 10.30
CA PHE A 151 -1.07 10.75 10.53
C PHE A 151 -1.34 10.69 12.04
N ARG A 152 -2.50 11.16 12.45
CA ARG A 152 -2.98 11.07 13.83
C ARG A 152 -3.62 9.70 14.05
N LEU A 153 -3.31 9.04 15.16
CA LEU A 153 -4.09 7.89 15.60
C LEU A 153 -5.49 8.37 16.01
N ASP A 154 -6.48 7.97 15.23
CA ASP A 154 -7.87 8.37 15.44
C ASP A 154 -8.55 7.48 16.47
N ARG A 155 -8.47 6.17 16.25
CA ARG A 155 -9.05 5.15 17.13
C ARG A 155 -8.38 3.80 16.97
N GLU A 156 -8.62 2.96 17.94
CA GLU A 156 -8.33 1.54 17.91
C GLU A 156 -9.63 0.76 18.09
N VAL A 157 -9.86 -0.23 17.23
CA VAL A 157 -11.10 -1.02 17.21
C VAL A 157 -10.80 -2.51 17.26
N ASP A 158 -11.78 -3.30 17.69
CA ASP A 158 -11.71 -4.76 17.55
C ASP A 158 -11.78 -5.14 16.08
N ALA A 159 -11.01 -6.14 15.69
CA ALA A 159 -10.95 -6.65 14.34
C ALA A 159 -10.76 -8.18 14.34
N PRO A 160 -11.29 -8.90 13.33
CA PRO A 160 -11.01 -10.32 13.21
C PRO A 160 -9.52 -10.55 12.97
N VAL A 161 -8.95 -11.57 13.62
CA VAL A 161 -7.59 -12.07 13.32
C VAL A 161 -7.65 -12.82 12.01
N ARG A 162 -6.95 -12.32 10.99
CA ARG A 162 -6.91 -12.90 9.63
C ARG A 162 -5.52 -13.36 9.24
N ALA A 163 -4.49 -12.83 9.92
CA ALA A 163 -3.10 -13.18 9.72
C ALA A 163 -2.44 -13.51 11.07
N PRO A 164 -1.44 -14.40 11.12
CA PRO A 164 -0.90 -14.94 12.37
C PRO A 164 -0.18 -13.92 13.25
N GLY A 165 0.20 -12.77 12.74
CA GLY A 165 0.82 -11.68 13.50
C GLY A 165 -0.17 -10.69 14.10
N GLU A 166 -1.47 -10.84 13.80
CA GLU A 166 -2.50 -9.91 14.26
C GLU A 166 -2.96 -10.24 15.69
N THR A 167 -3.29 -9.20 16.44
CA THR A 167 -3.73 -9.27 17.86
C THR A 167 -5.26 -9.29 18.02
N GLY A 168 -6.01 -9.13 16.93
CA GLY A 168 -7.47 -8.91 16.99
C GLY A 168 -7.84 -7.44 17.23
N ARG A 169 -6.87 -6.53 17.13
CA ARG A 169 -7.06 -5.09 17.23
C ARG A 169 -6.61 -4.41 15.93
N LYS A 170 -7.17 -3.24 15.64
CA LYS A 170 -6.80 -2.44 14.48
C LYS A 170 -6.69 -0.97 14.85
N GLN A 171 -5.53 -0.39 14.61
CA GLN A 171 -5.29 1.04 14.68
C GLN A 171 -5.68 1.70 13.36
N ILE A 172 -6.44 2.80 13.46
CA ILE A 172 -6.85 3.63 12.34
C ILE A 172 -6.13 4.96 12.46
N TRP A 173 -5.18 5.17 11.56
CA TRP A 173 -4.39 6.40 11.45
C TRP A 173 -4.96 7.27 10.36
N VAL A 174 -5.13 8.57 10.62
CA VAL A 174 -5.86 9.50 9.75
C VAL A 174 -5.03 10.72 9.44
N GLN A 175 -5.07 11.13 8.19
CA GLN A 175 -4.68 12.45 7.76
C GLN A 175 -5.84 13.10 6.99
N GLU A 176 -6.18 14.33 7.34
CA GLU A 176 -7.22 15.11 6.68
C GLU A 176 -6.59 16.16 5.76
N ARG A 177 -7.31 16.50 4.68
CA ARG A 177 -6.90 17.59 3.80
C ARG A 177 -6.86 18.87 4.62
N ARG A 178 -5.73 19.54 4.62
CA ARG A 178 -5.65 20.89 5.22
C ARG A 178 -6.56 21.83 4.44
N PRO A 179 -7.35 22.67 5.12
CA PRO A 179 -8.08 23.73 4.44
C PRO A 179 -7.10 24.56 3.61
N THR A 180 -7.46 24.82 2.35
CA THR A 180 -6.71 25.83 1.58
C THR A 180 -7.05 27.19 2.18
N PRO A 181 -6.07 28.03 2.49
CA PRO A 181 -6.31 29.39 3.02
C PRO A 181 -7.10 30.25 2.04
#